data_88d1b781a81280dd35797826724d9a7f
#
_entry.id   88d1b781a81280dd35797826724d9a7f
#
_cell.length_a   1.000
_cell.length_b   1.000
_cell.length_c   1.000
_cell.angle_alpha   90.00
_cell.angle_beta   90.00
_cell.angle_gamma   90.00
#
_symmetry.space_group_name_H-M   'P 1'
#
loop_
_entity.id
_entity.type
_entity.pdbx_description
1 polymer ?
#
loop_
_entity_poly.entity_id
_entity_poly.type
_entity_poly.pdbx_seq_one_letter_code
_entity_poly.pdbx_strand_id
1 'polypeptide(L)'
;PAPYGNSFDATDIETTEVLKYPAGHAKAGRSLFKRRFIPARLSDNPYLAEQGDYEAMLLSLPEQQRRQLLDGDWDIKEGAAFTEFDRNVHVIEPYDVPHNWVKFRACDYGYGSKSGVLWFAVSPSEQLIVYRELYVSKVLATDLADMILDLEAGDGTIKYGVLDSSLWHKRGDTGPSLAEQMVSRGCRWRPSDRSKGSRVAGK
;
A
#
# COMPACT_ATOMS: atom_id res chain seq x y z
N PRO A 1 -1.00 1.99 -5.88
CA PRO A 1 -1.90 2.23 -6.97
C PRO A 1 -2.54 0.92 -7.39
N ALA A 2 -3.87 0.91 -7.50
CA ALA A 2 -4.57 -0.22 -8.07
C ALA A 2 -3.95 -0.53 -9.44
N PRO A 3 -3.87 -1.81 -9.87
CA PRO A 3 -3.27 -2.17 -11.15
C PRO A 3 -3.95 -1.50 -12.35
N TYR A 4 -4.97 -0.71 -12.12
CA TYR A 4 -5.80 -0.05 -13.12
C TYR A 4 -6.09 1.42 -12.81
N GLY A 5 -5.13 2.15 -12.26
CA GLY A 5 -5.27 3.59 -12.07
C GLY A 5 -5.50 4.05 -10.64
N ASN A 6 -5.44 5.33 -10.47
CA ASN A 6 -5.48 6.03 -9.20
C ASN A 6 -6.78 5.77 -8.43
N SER A 7 -6.71 5.80 -7.11
CA SER A 7 -7.87 5.95 -6.25
C SER A 7 -8.73 7.11 -6.77
N PHE A 8 -9.98 6.84 -7.04
CA PHE A 8 -10.92 7.88 -7.42
C PHE A 8 -11.16 8.74 -6.17
N ASP A 9 -10.88 10.03 -6.27
CA ASP A 9 -11.35 10.96 -5.28
C ASP A 9 -12.86 11.09 -5.46
N ALA A 10 -13.62 10.84 -4.42
CA ALA A 10 -15.09 10.92 -4.46
C ALA A 10 -15.62 12.34 -4.76
N THR A 11 -14.73 13.33 -4.79
CA THR A 11 -15.03 14.71 -5.16
C THR A 11 -14.88 14.97 -6.67
N ASP A 12 -14.21 14.10 -7.41
CA ASP A 12 -14.01 14.27 -8.84
C ASP A 12 -15.21 13.75 -9.64
N ILE A 13 -15.88 14.65 -10.28
CA ILE A 13 -17.15 14.45 -10.98
C ILE A 13 -17.02 13.46 -12.16
N GLU A 14 -15.85 13.34 -12.78
CA GLU A 14 -15.58 12.38 -13.85
C GLU A 14 -14.10 12.14 -14.07
N THR A 15 -13.63 10.93 -13.87
CA THR A 15 -12.28 10.53 -14.29
C THR A 15 -12.33 9.65 -15.54
N THR A 16 -11.57 10.04 -16.56
CA THR A 16 -11.39 9.21 -17.75
C THR A 16 -9.98 8.65 -17.77
N GLU A 17 -9.86 7.35 -17.63
CA GLU A 17 -8.60 6.65 -17.71
C GLU A 17 -8.41 6.01 -19.08
N VAL A 18 -7.25 6.22 -19.69
CA VAL A 18 -6.86 5.57 -20.94
C VAL A 18 -5.83 4.49 -20.64
N LEU A 19 -6.28 3.24 -20.65
CA LEU A 19 -5.37 2.10 -20.52
C LEU A 19 -4.61 1.91 -21.84
N LYS A 20 -3.28 1.79 -21.74
CA LYS A 20 -2.40 1.59 -22.89
C LYS A 20 -1.69 0.24 -22.82
N TYR A 21 -1.32 -0.30 -23.96
CA TYR A 21 -0.46 -1.46 -24.00
C TYR A 21 0.89 -1.14 -23.34
N PRO A 22 1.42 -2.04 -22.48
CA PRO A 22 2.67 -1.80 -21.79
C PRO A 22 3.86 -1.71 -22.75
N ALA A 23 4.94 -1.08 -22.30
CA ALA A 23 6.20 -1.06 -23.02
C ALA A 23 6.68 -2.51 -23.29
N GLY A 24 7.17 -2.78 -24.50
CA GLY A 24 7.57 -4.13 -24.93
C GLY A 24 6.49 -4.94 -25.64
N HIS A 25 5.23 -4.52 -25.61
CA HIS A 25 4.19 -5.15 -26.41
C HIS A 25 4.20 -4.62 -27.86
N ALA A 26 3.89 -5.48 -28.86
CA ALA A 26 3.88 -5.10 -30.29
C ALA A 26 2.97 -3.87 -30.61
N LYS A 27 2.01 -3.59 -29.75
CA LYS A 27 1.10 -2.43 -29.86
C LYS A 27 1.39 -1.38 -28.76
N ALA A 28 2.62 -1.32 -28.25
CA ALA A 28 3.00 -0.39 -27.18
C ALA A 28 2.55 1.05 -27.47
N GLY A 29 2.00 1.71 -26.48
CA GLY A 29 1.51 3.09 -26.59
C GLY A 29 0.14 3.26 -27.23
N ARG A 30 -0.43 2.22 -27.88
CA ARG A 30 -1.81 2.28 -28.38
C ARG A 30 -2.80 2.12 -27.23
N SER A 31 -3.92 2.80 -27.31
CA SER A 31 -5.02 2.66 -26.34
C SER A 31 -5.65 1.27 -26.44
N LEU A 32 -5.75 0.59 -25.31
CA LEU A 32 -6.51 -0.65 -25.17
C LEU A 32 -8.01 -0.35 -25.15
N PHE A 33 -8.41 0.49 -24.21
CA PHE A 33 -9.77 1.02 -24.06
C PHE A 33 -9.75 2.25 -23.14
N LYS A 34 -10.85 2.99 -23.14
CA LYS A 34 -11.09 4.08 -22.20
C LYS A 34 -12.05 3.56 -21.12
N ARG A 35 -11.73 3.84 -19.86
CA ARG A 35 -12.65 3.66 -18.73
C ARG A 35 -13.08 5.04 -18.26
N ARG A 36 -14.37 5.17 -18.00
CA ARG A 36 -14.93 6.36 -17.37
C ARG A 36 -15.62 5.93 -16.10
N PHE A 37 -15.24 6.49 -15.00
CA PHE A 37 -15.94 6.35 -13.75
C PHE A 37 -16.91 7.53 -13.62
N ILE A 38 -18.16 7.23 -13.38
CA ILE A 38 -19.20 8.22 -13.12
C ILE A 38 -19.69 7.92 -11.71
N PRO A 39 -19.33 8.74 -10.70
CA PRO A 39 -19.84 8.56 -9.34
C PRO A 39 -21.36 8.79 -9.37
N ALA A 40 -22.10 7.96 -8.66
CA ALA A 40 -23.53 8.11 -8.46
C ALA A 40 -23.88 7.79 -7.02
N ARG A 41 -24.62 8.65 -6.38
CA ARG A 41 -25.13 8.49 -5.01
C ARG A 41 -26.65 8.32 -5.06
N LEU A 42 -27.22 7.79 -3.99
CA LEU A 42 -28.68 7.72 -3.87
C LEU A 42 -29.32 9.10 -4.02
N SER A 43 -28.71 10.14 -3.48
CA SER A 43 -29.15 11.54 -3.57
C SER A 43 -29.24 12.08 -5.01
N ASP A 44 -28.51 11.47 -5.95
CA ASP A 44 -28.50 11.90 -7.36
C ASP A 44 -29.74 11.39 -8.11
N ASN A 45 -30.51 10.49 -7.48
CA ASN A 45 -31.75 9.94 -8.03
C ASN A 45 -32.96 10.39 -7.20
N PRO A 46 -33.64 11.50 -7.60
CA PRO A 46 -34.73 12.06 -6.83
C PRO A 46 -35.89 11.09 -6.60
N TYR A 47 -36.15 10.18 -7.57
CA TYR A 47 -37.24 9.21 -7.44
C TYR A 47 -37.00 8.18 -6.32
N LEU A 48 -35.75 7.78 -6.08
CA LEU A 48 -35.39 6.85 -5.00
C LEU A 48 -35.20 7.58 -3.65
N ALA A 49 -34.70 8.82 -3.70
CA ALA A 49 -34.49 9.62 -2.51
C ALA A 49 -35.83 10.06 -1.85
N GLU A 50 -36.86 10.32 -2.65
CA GLU A 50 -38.17 10.73 -2.15
C GLU A 50 -39.00 9.57 -1.53
N GLN A 51 -38.74 8.34 -1.92
CA GLN A 51 -39.54 7.18 -1.46
C GLN A 51 -39.18 6.70 -0.04
N GLY A 52 -38.02 7.10 0.51
CA GLY A 52 -37.59 6.76 1.87
C GLY A 52 -37.39 5.27 2.18
N ASP A 53 -38.21 4.39 1.61
CA ASP A 53 -38.16 2.96 1.85
C ASP A 53 -36.85 2.31 1.37
N TYR A 54 -36.33 2.79 0.24
CA TYR A 54 -35.08 2.30 -0.31
C TYR A 54 -33.88 2.75 0.56
N GLU A 55 -33.88 3.99 1.01
CA GLU A 55 -32.87 4.49 1.95
C GLU A 55 -32.90 3.72 3.27
N ALA A 56 -34.10 3.47 3.83
CA ALA A 56 -34.27 2.66 5.05
C ALA A 56 -33.74 1.25 4.88
N MET A 57 -33.97 0.63 3.71
CA MET A 57 -33.42 -0.67 3.37
C MET A 57 -31.87 -0.63 3.36
N LEU A 58 -31.28 0.36 2.72
CA LEU A 58 -29.80 0.52 2.66
C LEU A 58 -29.21 0.78 4.05
N LEU A 59 -29.90 1.56 4.89
CA LEU A 59 -29.48 1.83 6.27
C LEU A 59 -29.49 0.56 7.16
N SER A 60 -30.31 -0.44 6.81
CA SER A 60 -30.34 -1.72 7.52
C SER A 60 -29.20 -2.67 7.16
N LEU A 61 -28.43 -2.38 6.11
CA LEU A 61 -27.31 -3.21 5.66
C LEU A 61 -26.10 -3.06 6.61
N PRO A 62 -25.19 -4.06 6.64
CA PRO A 62 -23.91 -3.93 7.30
C PRO A 62 -23.17 -2.68 6.82
N GLU A 63 -22.41 -2.05 7.70
CA GLU A 63 -21.77 -0.74 7.48
C GLU A 63 -20.98 -0.65 6.16
N GLN A 64 -20.23 -1.70 5.83
CA GLN A 64 -19.47 -1.73 4.57
C GLN A 64 -20.36 -1.66 3.32
N GLN A 65 -21.43 -2.47 3.29
CA GLN A 65 -22.38 -2.47 2.18
C GLN A 65 -23.16 -1.16 2.10
N ARG A 66 -23.52 -0.62 3.26
CA ARG A 66 -24.20 0.68 3.35
C ARG A 66 -23.34 1.77 2.75
N ARG A 67 -22.05 1.88 3.12
CA ARG A 67 -21.13 2.88 2.57
C ARG A 67 -20.96 2.73 1.07
N GLN A 68 -20.87 1.50 0.56
CA GLN A 68 -20.76 1.24 -0.87
C GLN A 68 -22.00 1.70 -1.65
N LEU A 69 -23.19 1.35 -1.15
CA LEU A 69 -24.44 1.53 -1.90
C LEU A 69 -25.13 2.87 -1.63
N LEU A 70 -25.03 3.39 -0.39
CA LEU A 70 -25.64 4.67 0.00
C LEU A 70 -24.72 5.84 -0.35
N ASP A 71 -23.43 5.73 0.06
CA ASP A 71 -22.47 6.82 -0.05
C ASP A 71 -21.65 6.78 -1.36
N GLY A 72 -21.79 5.68 -2.13
CA GLY A 72 -21.02 5.47 -3.35
C GLY A 72 -19.52 5.27 -3.10
N ASP A 73 -19.15 4.78 -1.91
CA ASP A 73 -17.77 4.54 -1.51
C ASP A 73 -17.23 3.25 -2.16
N TRP A 74 -16.54 3.39 -3.28
CA TRP A 74 -15.95 2.28 -4.03
C TRP A 74 -14.55 1.87 -3.55
N ASP A 75 -13.98 2.60 -2.58
CA ASP A 75 -12.69 2.26 -1.97
C ASP A 75 -12.81 1.13 -0.94
N ILE A 76 -14.03 0.83 -0.49
CA ILE A 76 -14.30 -0.28 0.40
C ILE A 76 -14.18 -1.60 -0.36
N LYS A 77 -13.17 -2.37 -0.03
CA LYS A 77 -12.96 -3.72 -0.60
C LYS A 77 -13.47 -4.76 0.38
N GLU A 78 -14.43 -5.57 -0.07
CA GLU A 78 -14.84 -6.77 0.66
C GLU A 78 -13.64 -7.67 0.90
N GLY A 79 -13.39 -8.07 2.15
CA GLY A 79 -12.21 -8.86 2.53
C GLY A 79 -10.93 -8.05 2.73
N ALA A 80 -10.99 -6.72 2.81
CA ALA A 80 -9.83 -5.92 3.18
C ALA A 80 -9.29 -6.33 4.56
N ALA A 81 -7.97 -6.45 4.68
CA ALA A 81 -7.32 -6.82 5.95
C ALA A 81 -7.45 -5.72 7.02
N PHE A 82 -7.60 -4.47 6.59
CA PHE A 82 -7.76 -3.27 7.41
C PHE A 82 -9.05 -2.56 6.99
N THR A 83 -10.15 -2.96 7.58
CA THR A 83 -11.49 -2.40 7.30
C THR A 83 -11.67 -1.01 7.87
N GLU A 84 -10.89 -0.69 8.92
CA GLU A 84 -10.92 0.58 9.62
C GLU A 84 -10.09 1.68 8.93
N PHE A 85 -9.39 1.36 7.84
CA PHE A 85 -8.60 2.36 7.11
C PHE A 85 -9.51 3.38 6.43
N ASP A 86 -9.41 4.62 6.87
CA ASP A 86 -10.09 5.77 6.29
C ASP A 86 -9.05 6.81 5.87
N ARG A 87 -9.06 7.21 4.60
CA ARG A 87 -8.10 8.18 4.07
C ARG A 87 -8.17 9.54 4.78
N ASN A 88 -9.36 9.97 5.16
CA ASN A 88 -9.54 11.27 5.83
C ASN A 88 -8.98 11.29 7.26
N VAL A 89 -8.80 10.10 7.84
CA VAL A 89 -8.26 9.95 9.21
C VAL A 89 -6.78 9.54 9.17
N HIS A 90 -6.42 8.61 8.26
CA HIS A 90 -5.11 7.95 8.30
C HIS A 90 -4.11 8.52 7.30
N VAL A 91 -4.55 9.34 6.33
CA VAL A 91 -3.65 10.03 5.40
C VAL A 91 -3.53 11.48 5.83
N ILE A 92 -2.32 11.88 6.13
CA ILE A 92 -1.99 13.24 6.58
C ILE A 92 -1.20 13.99 5.50
N GLU A 93 -1.21 15.31 5.55
CA GLU A 93 -0.37 16.12 4.67
C GLU A 93 1.11 15.79 4.87
N PRO A 94 1.89 15.69 3.79
CA PRO A 94 3.32 15.43 3.86
C PRO A 94 4.06 16.50 4.66
N TYR A 95 4.99 16.09 5.49
CA TYR A 95 5.89 16.97 6.22
C TYR A 95 7.26 16.34 6.43
N ASP A 96 8.26 17.15 6.74
CA ASP A 96 9.61 16.67 7.02
C ASP A 96 9.67 15.99 8.38
N VAL A 97 9.98 14.69 8.39
CA VAL A 97 10.10 13.91 9.63
C VAL A 97 11.34 14.35 10.40
N PRO A 98 11.22 14.81 11.65
CA PRO A 98 12.35 15.25 12.45
C PRO A 98 13.44 14.18 12.58
N HIS A 99 14.72 14.61 12.55
CA HIS A 99 15.86 13.69 12.60
C HIS A 99 15.98 12.90 13.91
N ASN A 100 15.46 13.45 15.00
CA ASN A 100 15.49 12.85 16.34
C ASN A 100 14.39 11.81 16.59
N TRP A 101 13.47 11.64 15.65
CA TRP A 101 12.45 10.58 15.78
C TRP A 101 13.04 9.21 15.50
N VAL A 102 12.52 8.20 16.19
CA VAL A 102 12.91 6.81 15.94
C VAL A 102 12.37 6.40 14.58
N LYS A 103 13.29 6.01 13.68
CA LYS A 103 12.97 5.54 12.34
C LYS A 103 13.34 4.09 12.16
N PHE A 104 12.52 3.35 11.46
CA PHE A 104 12.79 1.97 11.08
C PHE A 104 12.11 1.66 9.74
N ARG A 105 12.40 0.50 9.18
CA ARG A 105 11.78 0.06 7.92
C ARG A 105 11.33 -1.38 8.00
N ALA A 106 10.40 -1.75 7.11
CA ALA A 106 10.00 -3.14 6.88
C ALA A 106 10.03 -3.42 5.37
N CYS A 107 10.39 -4.65 5.01
CA CYS A 107 10.43 -5.07 3.62
C CYS A 107 9.79 -6.45 3.46
N ASP A 108 8.91 -6.54 2.47
CA ASP A 108 8.45 -7.80 1.88
C ASP A 108 9.09 -7.92 0.49
N TYR A 109 10.07 -8.83 0.37
CA TYR A 109 10.85 -8.99 -0.84
C TYR A 109 10.25 -10.04 -1.78
N GLY A 110 10.06 -9.67 -3.03
CA GLY A 110 9.68 -10.59 -4.10
C GLY A 110 10.37 -10.24 -5.42
N TYR A 111 11.08 -11.19 -6.04
CA TYR A 111 11.66 -10.96 -7.37
C TYR A 111 10.60 -11.04 -8.48
N GLY A 112 9.85 -12.14 -8.53
CA GLY A 112 8.78 -12.34 -9.51
C GLY A 112 7.49 -11.60 -9.19
N SER A 113 7.26 -11.29 -7.93
CA SER A 113 6.21 -10.42 -7.42
C SER A 113 6.76 -9.02 -7.14
N LYS A 114 5.93 -8.17 -6.56
CA LYS A 114 6.37 -6.86 -6.09
C LYS A 114 7.16 -6.99 -4.78
N SER A 115 8.26 -6.24 -4.68
CA SER A 115 8.90 -5.93 -3.40
C SER A 115 8.31 -4.63 -2.87
N GLY A 116 7.87 -4.65 -1.61
CA GLY A 116 7.41 -3.47 -0.90
C GLY A 116 8.36 -3.13 0.25
N VAL A 117 8.82 -1.89 0.31
CA VAL A 117 9.58 -1.35 1.44
C VAL A 117 8.85 -0.15 1.99
N LEU A 118 8.58 -0.15 3.28
CA LEU A 118 7.96 0.97 3.98
C LEU A 118 8.91 1.50 5.04
N TRP A 119 9.02 2.82 5.13
CA TRP A 119 9.75 3.50 6.20
C TRP A 119 8.78 4.12 7.18
N PHE A 120 9.07 3.91 8.44
CA PHE A 120 8.26 4.34 9.57
C PHE A 120 9.03 5.29 10.46
N ALA A 121 8.30 6.25 11.00
CA ALA A 121 8.77 7.10 12.08
C ALA A 121 7.80 7.04 13.26
N VAL A 122 8.34 7.08 14.47
CA VAL A 122 7.55 7.12 15.70
C VAL A 122 7.63 8.52 16.28
N SER A 123 6.50 9.20 16.39
CA SER A 123 6.40 10.54 16.98
C SER A 123 6.60 10.49 18.51
N PRO A 124 6.89 11.63 19.17
CA PRO A 124 6.92 11.70 20.63
C PRO A 124 5.61 11.32 21.33
N SER A 125 4.49 11.42 20.63
CA SER A 125 3.16 10.97 21.08
C SER A 125 2.87 9.50 20.74
N GLU A 126 3.89 8.74 20.38
CA GLU A 126 3.82 7.31 20.03
C GLU A 126 2.99 6.98 18.77
N GLN A 127 2.72 7.97 17.93
CA GLN A 127 2.07 7.73 16.65
C GLN A 127 3.05 7.12 15.65
N LEU A 128 2.60 6.10 14.95
CA LEU A 128 3.34 5.44 13.88
C LEU A 128 2.99 6.11 12.54
N ILE A 129 4.00 6.64 11.86
CA ILE A 129 3.84 7.36 10.60
C ILE A 129 4.63 6.65 9.51
N VAL A 130 3.97 6.29 8.43
CA VAL A 130 4.62 5.83 7.20
C VAL A 130 4.98 7.06 6.39
N TYR A 131 6.28 7.35 6.25
CA TYR A 131 6.72 8.57 5.58
C TYR A 131 7.35 8.32 4.20
N ARG A 132 7.63 7.07 3.85
CA ARG A 132 8.17 6.70 2.54
C ARG A 132 7.79 5.28 2.15
N GLU A 133 7.59 5.07 0.87
CA GLU A 133 7.36 3.77 0.24
C GLU A 133 8.28 3.57 -0.96
N LEU A 134 8.79 2.35 -1.14
CA LEU A 134 9.40 1.87 -2.38
C LEU A 134 8.67 0.60 -2.83
N TYR A 135 8.11 0.62 -4.03
CA TYR A 135 7.32 -0.51 -4.55
C TYR A 135 7.80 -0.88 -5.96
N VAL A 136 8.62 -1.93 -6.05
CA VAL A 136 9.33 -2.33 -7.27
C VAL A 136 9.17 -3.82 -7.56
N SER A 137 9.51 -4.25 -8.77
CA SER A 137 9.51 -5.66 -9.17
C SER A 137 10.69 -5.98 -10.07
N LYS A 138 11.10 -7.24 -10.10
CA LYS A 138 12.24 -7.73 -10.91
C LYS A 138 13.56 -7.08 -10.54
N VAL A 139 13.74 -6.73 -9.27
CA VAL A 139 14.96 -6.15 -8.72
C VAL A 139 15.66 -7.23 -7.88
N LEU A 140 16.95 -7.42 -8.08
CA LEU A 140 17.76 -8.34 -7.27
C LEU A 140 17.86 -7.83 -5.83
N ALA A 141 18.05 -8.73 -4.87
CA ALA A 141 18.15 -8.36 -3.46
C ALA A 141 19.29 -7.37 -3.18
N THR A 142 20.42 -7.51 -3.86
CA THR A 142 21.56 -6.58 -3.78
C THR A 142 21.21 -5.20 -4.29
N ASP A 143 20.56 -5.13 -5.45
CA ASP A 143 20.19 -3.85 -6.06
C ASP A 143 19.09 -3.14 -5.26
N LEU A 144 18.16 -3.91 -4.70
CA LEU A 144 17.16 -3.36 -3.78
C LEU A 144 17.82 -2.79 -2.51
N ALA A 145 18.86 -3.46 -2.00
CA ALA A 145 19.61 -2.96 -0.86
C ALA A 145 20.28 -1.62 -1.16
N ASP A 146 20.90 -1.49 -2.34
CA ASP A 146 21.51 -0.23 -2.78
C ASP A 146 20.47 0.88 -2.93
N MET A 147 19.33 0.60 -3.57
CA MET A 147 18.22 1.57 -3.69
C MET A 147 17.69 2.03 -2.32
N ILE A 148 17.61 1.13 -1.35
CA ILE A 148 17.20 1.45 0.01
C ILE A 148 18.20 2.41 0.66
N LEU A 149 19.49 2.10 0.56
CA LEU A 149 20.56 2.94 1.14
C LEU A 149 20.62 4.33 0.52
N ASP A 150 20.43 4.42 -0.80
CA ASP A 150 20.36 5.69 -1.52
C ASP A 150 19.19 6.56 -1.03
N LEU A 151 18.03 5.95 -0.84
CA LEU A 151 16.84 6.64 -0.31
C LEU A 151 16.99 7.07 1.15
N GLU A 152 17.85 6.40 1.92
CA GLU A 152 18.12 6.71 3.33
C GLU A 152 19.22 7.75 3.55
N ALA A 153 19.92 8.14 2.51
CA ALA A 153 21.13 9.00 2.62
C ALA A 153 20.88 10.33 3.36
N GLY A 154 19.65 10.84 3.37
CA GLY A 154 19.26 12.07 4.08
C GLY A 154 18.47 11.86 5.38
N ASP A 155 18.13 10.62 5.75
CA ASP A 155 17.16 10.36 6.83
C ASP A 155 17.75 10.40 8.24
N GLY A 156 19.07 10.45 8.37
CA GLY A 156 19.75 10.22 9.65
C GLY A 156 19.82 8.73 10.00
N THR A 157 19.63 8.38 11.27
CA THR A 157 19.78 6.99 11.72
C THR A 157 18.51 6.19 11.56
N ILE A 158 18.51 5.19 10.68
CA ILE A 158 17.51 4.13 10.66
C ILE A 158 17.88 3.08 11.71
N LYS A 159 17.09 2.97 12.77
CA LYS A 159 17.41 2.16 13.95
C LYS A 159 17.51 0.68 13.63
N TYR A 160 16.61 0.16 12.79
CA TYR A 160 16.60 -1.22 12.32
C TYR A 160 15.73 -1.39 11.06
N GLY A 161 15.90 -2.51 10.39
CA GLY A 161 14.99 -3.00 9.35
C GLY A 161 14.44 -4.36 9.72
N VAL A 162 13.20 -4.64 9.33
CA VAL A 162 12.55 -5.96 9.48
C VAL A 162 12.35 -6.57 8.10
N LEU A 163 12.79 -7.82 7.94
CA LEU A 163 12.70 -8.57 6.69
C LEU A 163 12.06 -9.93 6.98
N ASP A 164 11.26 -10.44 6.03
CA ASP A 164 10.65 -11.77 6.21
C ASP A 164 11.72 -12.81 6.57
N SER A 165 11.44 -13.57 7.61
CA SER A 165 12.37 -14.55 8.16
C SER A 165 12.69 -15.69 7.19
N SER A 166 11.86 -15.94 6.16
CA SER A 166 12.15 -16.94 5.11
C SER A 166 13.37 -16.58 4.27
N LEU A 167 13.68 -15.30 4.15
CA LEU A 167 14.81 -14.80 3.37
C LEU A 167 16.18 -15.06 4.01
N TRP A 168 16.19 -15.45 5.28
CA TRP A 168 17.39 -15.88 6.02
C TRP A 168 17.74 -17.35 5.80
N HIS A 169 16.83 -18.13 5.19
CA HIS A 169 17.13 -19.52 4.86
C HIS A 169 18.04 -19.60 3.64
N LYS A 170 19.11 -20.38 3.77
CA LYS A 170 19.97 -20.71 2.63
C LYS A 170 19.23 -21.62 1.65
N ARG A 171 19.35 -21.34 0.37
CA ARG A 171 18.78 -22.16 -0.70
C ARG A 171 19.83 -23.12 -1.18
N GLY A 172 19.87 -24.33 -0.60
CA GLY A 172 20.87 -25.37 -0.91
C GLY A 172 22.27 -25.00 -0.42
N ASP A 173 23.29 -25.67 -0.96
CA ASP A 173 24.71 -25.50 -0.58
C ASP A 173 25.39 -24.28 -1.26
N THR A 174 24.65 -23.41 -1.91
CA THR A 174 25.16 -22.47 -2.93
C THR A 174 25.25 -21.03 -2.48
N GLY A 175 25.68 -20.74 -1.26
CA GLY A 175 26.07 -19.37 -0.94
C GLY A 175 25.19 -18.67 0.09
N PRO A 176 25.33 -17.33 0.24
CA PRO A 176 24.61 -16.57 1.25
C PRO A 176 23.13 -16.48 0.96
N SER A 177 22.31 -16.45 2.01
CA SER A 177 20.87 -16.19 1.93
C SER A 177 20.60 -14.80 1.32
N LEU A 178 19.36 -14.57 0.84
CA LEU A 178 18.99 -13.25 0.29
C LEU A 178 19.17 -12.13 1.32
N ALA A 179 18.84 -12.41 2.59
CA ALA A 179 19.06 -11.45 3.67
C ALA A 179 20.55 -11.16 3.89
N GLU A 180 21.41 -12.20 3.90
CA GLU A 180 22.87 -12.02 4.01
C GLU A 180 23.46 -11.23 2.84
N GLN A 181 22.93 -11.41 1.62
CA GLN A 181 23.34 -10.62 0.45
C GLN A 181 23.01 -9.13 0.63
N MET A 182 21.81 -8.80 1.12
CA MET A 182 21.42 -7.41 1.41
C MET A 182 22.27 -6.81 2.54
N VAL A 183 22.56 -7.61 3.59
CA VAL A 183 23.40 -7.19 4.71
C VAL A 183 24.83 -6.92 4.24
N SER A 184 25.39 -7.72 3.34
CA SER A 184 26.73 -7.50 2.78
C SER A 184 26.87 -6.18 2.01
N ARG A 185 25.77 -5.62 1.52
CA ARG A 185 25.71 -4.28 0.90
C ARG A 185 25.61 -3.14 1.92
N GLY A 186 25.53 -3.45 3.22
CA GLY A 186 25.37 -2.46 4.30
C GLY A 186 23.93 -2.24 4.76
N CYS A 187 22.96 -2.84 4.08
CA CYS A 187 21.54 -2.74 4.42
C CYS A 187 21.20 -3.68 5.58
N ARG A 188 21.13 -3.17 6.80
CA ARG A 188 20.93 -3.97 8.02
C ARG A 188 19.50 -4.42 8.19
N TRP A 189 19.31 -5.72 8.48
CA TRP A 189 18.02 -6.36 8.68
C TRP A 189 18.00 -7.25 9.92
N ARG A 190 16.82 -7.44 10.47
CA ARG A 190 16.51 -8.48 11.46
C ARG A 190 15.33 -9.31 10.91
N PRO A 191 15.23 -10.60 11.27
CA PRO A 191 14.09 -11.41 10.84
C PRO A 191 12.80 -10.93 11.48
N SER A 192 11.69 -11.09 10.76
CA SER A 192 10.35 -10.88 11.29
C SER A 192 10.01 -11.94 12.34
N ASP A 193 9.13 -11.58 13.27
CA ASP A 193 8.59 -12.52 14.25
C ASP A 193 7.71 -13.58 13.57
N ARG A 194 7.93 -14.84 13.93
CA ARG A 194 7.15 -16.01 13.48
C ARG A 194 6.40 -16.71 14.59
N SER A 195 6.33 -16.13 15.76
CA SER A 195 5.58 -16.70 16.87
C SER A 195 4.12 -16.95 16.48
N LYS A 196 3.51 -17.98 17.07
CA LYS A 196 2.11 -18.31 16.81
C LYS A 196 1.23 -17.11 17.18
N GLY A 197 0.45 -16.61 16.22
CA GLY A 197 -0.42 -15.45 16.41
C GLY A 197 0.22 -14.10 16.04
N SER A 198 1.52 -14.02 15.69
CA SER A 198 2.18 -12.76 15.32
C SER A 198 1.47 -12.00 14.20
N ARG A 199 0.89 -12.69 13.23
CA ARG A 199 0.10 -12.06 12.14
C ARG A 199 -1.21 -11.44 12.61
N VAL A 200 -1.82 -11.99 13.67
CA VAL A 200 -3.08 -11.47 14.24
C VAL A 200 -2.78 -10.31 15.18
N ALA A 201 -1.71 -10.40 15.96
CA ALA A 201 -1.27 -9.34 16.85
C ALA A 201 -0.75 -8.09 16.12
N GLY A 202 -0.41 -8.20 14.84
CA GLY A 202 0.07 -7.10 14.00
C GLY A 202 -1.02 -6.39 13.20
N LYS A 203 -2.30 -6.72 13.47
CA LYS A 203 -3.44 -6.05 12.82
C LYS A 203 -3.91 -4.82 13.62
#